data_09a0e2f0f8b971dab21ed41495f0c845
#
_entry.id   09a0e2f0f8b971dab21ed41495f0c845
#
_cell.length_a   1.000
_cell.length_b   1.000
_cell.length_c   1.000
_cell.angle_alpha   90.00
_cell.angle_beta   90.00
_cell.angle_gamma   90.00
#
_symmetry.space_group_name_H-M   'P 1'
#
loop_
_entity.id
_entity.type
_entity.pdbx_description
1 polymer ?
#
loop_
_entity_poly.entity_id
_entity_poly.type
_entity_poly.pdbx_seq_one_letter_code
_entity_poly.pdbx_strand_id
1 'polypeptide(L)'
;MLRLLKKLAAGTPPAQPVPEPTPVAAAPEKVDPYMLGLHDAMLSGWFNQQTGELFTGFPVTPQDTLLDVGCGDGGNVHFCAMRGANIIIADIDAAKVEATRQRLADTPARSIECHVTDCNPLPIADGTATRVVSTEVIEHVDDPAQFLAELVRVGKPGALYLLSVPHPSSEDLQKDIAAPEYFQKPNHIRIISEDQFKAMVSDAGPEVISHSQYGF
;
A
#
# COMPACT_ATOMS: atom_id res chain seq x y z
N MET A 1 -30.41 -68.18 71.39
CA MET A 1 -29.77 -68.43 70.10
C MET A 1 -29.24 -67.12 69.57
N LEU A 2 -27.95 -66.83 69.80
CA LEU A 2 -27.32 -65.56 69.40
C LEU A 2 -26.72 -65.72 68.02
N ARG A 3 -27.19 -64.88 67.01
CA ARG A 3 -26.57 -64.81 65.66
C ARG A 3 -25.56 -63.67 65.64
N LEU A 4 -24.28 -64.03 65.48
CA LEU A 4 -23.20 -63.05 65.22
C LEU A 4 -23.31 -62.57 63.75
N LEU A 5 -23.48 -61.28 63.54
CA LEU A 5 -23.33 -60.63 62.20
C LEU A 5 -21.91 -60.10 62.05
N LYS A 6 -21.15 -60.63 61.10
CA LYS A 6 -19.86 -60.10 60.70
C LYS A 6 -20.08 -58.85 59.81
N LYS A 7 -19.52 -57.75 60.25
CA LYS A 7 -19.49 -56.48 59.44
C LYS A 7 -18.43 -56.61 58.32
N LEU A 8 -18.86 -56.69 57.12
CA LEU A 8 -17.95 -56.60 55.94
C LEU A 8 -17.37 -55.19 55.82
N ALA A 9 -16.03 -55.12 55.86
CA ALA A 9 -15.33 -53.84 55.56
C ALA A 9 -15.51 -53.46 54.07
N ALA A 10 -16.13 -52.32 53.81
CA ALA A 10 -16.22 -51.77 52.48
C ALA A 10 -14.82 -51.34 52.08
N GLY A 11 -14.28 -51.97 51.04
CA GLY A 11 -13.03 -51.54 50.41
C GLY A 11 -13.22 -50.23 49.71
N THR A 12 -12.30 -49.33 49.90
CA THR A 12 -12.23 -48.05 49.18
C THR A 12 -12.09 -48.34 47.71
N PRO A 13 -12.94 -47.75 46.82
CA PRO A 13 -12.77 -47.93 45.39
C PRO A 13 -11.44 -47.32 44.94
N PRO A 14 -10.77 -47.91 43.94
CA PRO A 14 -9.53 -47.36 43.40
C PRO A 14 -9.79 -45.94 42.85
N ALA A 15 -8.86 -45.01 43.13
CA ALA A 15 -8.90 -43.66 42.65
C ALA A 15 -8.91 -43.69 41.11
N GLN A 16 -9.89 -43.01 40.50
CA GLN A 16 -9.91 -42.83 39.05
C GLN A 16 -8.69 -42.01 38.63
N PRO A 17 -8.02 -42.37 37.53
CA PRO A 17 -6.91 -41.56 37.01
C PRO A 17 -7.41 -40.16 36.70
N VAL A 18 -6.72 -39.15 37.22
CA VAL A 18 -6.95 -37.75 36.89
C VAL A 18 -6.68 -37.60 35.41
N PRO A 19 -7.63 -37.10 34.59
CA PRO A 19 -7.37 -36.88 33.16
C PRO A 19 -6.17 -35.94 33.01
N GLU A 20 -5.22 -36.30 32.14
CA GLU A 20 -4.12 -35.43 31.81
C GLU A 20 -4.70 -34.11 31.26
N PRO A 21 -4.12 -32.93 31.59
CA PRO A 21 -4.60 -31.67 31.08
C PRO A 21 -4.49 -31.70 29.57
N THR A 22 -5.63 -31.50 28.90
CA THR A 22 -5.69 -31.32 27.45
C THR A 22 -4.71 -30.21 27.07
N PRO A 23 -3.84 -30.40 26.07
CA PRO A 23 -2.94 -29.36 25.63
C PRO A 23 -3.76 -28.11 25.31
N VAL A 24 -3.51 -27.03 26.03
CA VAL A 24 -4.09 -25.72 25.67
C VAL A 24 -3.58 -25.38 24.27
N ALA A 25 -4.49 -25.25 23.33
CA ALA A 25 -4.12 -24.82 21.98
C ALA A 25 -3.26 -23.55 22.10
N ALA A 26 -2.09 -23.56 21.50
CA ALA A 26 -1.22 -22.39 21.46
C ALA A 26 -2.06 -21.20 20.99
N ALA A 27 -1.95 -20.05 21.68
CA ALA A 27 -2.60 -18.83 21.23
C ALA A 27 -2.19 -18.58 19.78
N PRO A 28 -3.12 -18.15 18.90
CA PRO A 28 -2.78 -17.91 17.51
C PRO A 28 -1.60 -16.94 17.45
N GLU A 29 -0.59 -17.31 16.67
CA GLU A 29 0.59 -16.49 16.42
C GLU A 29 0.11 -15.12 15.95
N LYS A 30 0.57 -14.04 16.58
CA LYS A 30 0.17 -12.68 16.17
C LYS A 30 0.72 -12.45 14.78
N VAL A 31 -0.15 -12.36 13.80
CA VAL A 31 0.22 -11.99 12.43
C VAL A 31 0.72 -10.55 12.47
N ASP A 32 1.89 -10.31 11.86
CA ASP A 32 2.40 -8.96 11.68
C ASP A 32 1.42 -8.16 10.79
N PRO A 33 0.85 -7.03 11.28
CA PRO A 33 -0.08 -6.23 10.50
C PRO A 33 0.47 -5.77 9.14
N TYR A 34 1.78 -5.51 9.06
CA TYR A 34 2.44 -5.16 7.79
C TYR A 34 2.38 -6.31 6.79
N MET A 35 2.66 -7.54 7.23
CA MET A 35 2.58 -8.72 6.37
C MET A 35 1.15 -9.02 5.93
N LEU A 36 0.17 -8.75 6.80
CA LEU A 36 -1.25 -8.89 6.45
C LEU A 36 -1.63 -7.88 5.35
N GLY A 37 -1.30 -6.60 5.52
CA GLY A 37 -1.57 -5.58 4.51
C GLY A 37 -0.87 -5.85 3.17
N LEU A 38 0.38 -6.34 3.20
CA LEU A 38 1.09 -6.74 1.98
C LEU A 38 0.40 -7.91 1.27
N HIS A 39 -0.08 -8.91 2.02
CA HIS A 39 -0.80 -10.05 1.47
C HIS A 39 -2.12 -9.62 0.83
N ASP A 40 -2.88 -8.75 1.49
CA ASP A 40 -4.13 -8.20 0.96
C ASP A 40 -3.89 -7.36 -0.30
N ALA A 41 -2.82 -6.57 -0.33
CA ALA A 41 -2.40 -5.85 -1.52
C ALA A 41 -2.12 -6.80 -2.69
N MET A 42 -1.37 -7.87 -2.45
CA MET A 42 -1.08 -8.89 -3.49
C MET A 42 -2.35 -9.59 -4.00
N LEU A 43 -3.30 -9.90 -3.13
CA LEU A 43 -4.60 -10.46 -3.52
C LEU A 43 -5.43 -9.46 -4.34
N SER A 44 -5.26 -8.18 -4.10
CA SER A 44 -5.92 -7.09 -4.83
C SER A 44 -5.24 -6.74 -6.16
N GLY A 45 -4.16 -7.46 -6.54
CA GLY A 45 -3.47 -7.31 -7.82
C GLY A 45 -2.20 -6.47 -7.80
N TRP A 46 -1.70 -6.08 -6.61
CA TRP A 46 -0.43 -5.41 -6.45
C TRP A 46 0.75 -6.37 -6.42
N PHE A 47 1.93 -5.88 -6.81
CA PHE A 47 3.24 -6.53 -6.64
C PHE A 47 3.34 -7.93 -7.26
N ASN A 48 2.80 -8.13 -8.46
CA ASN A 48 2.85 -9.44 -9.13
C ASN A 48 4.28 -9.78 -9.58
N GLN A 49 4.95 -10.64 -8.80
CA GLN A 49 6.31 -11.05 -9.08
C GLN A 49 6.45 -11.91 -10.34
N GLN A 50 5.40 -12.62 -10.75
CA GLN A 50 5.43 -13.52 -11.90
C GLN A 50 5.30 -12.76 -13.23
N THR A 51 4.41 -11.79 -13.30
CA THR A 51 4.15 -11.01 -14.52
C THR A 51 5.00 -9.73 -14.59
N GLY A 52 5.58 -9.28 -13.47
CA GLY A 52 6.32 -8.02 -13.38
C GLY A 52 5.42 -6.79 -13.31
N GLU A 53 4.15 -6.97 -13.00
CA GLU A 53 3.18 -5.88 -12.85
C GLU A 53 3.21 -5.30 -11.45
N LEU A 54 3.38 -3.98 -11.34
CA LEU A 54 3.23 -3.27 -10.08
C LEU A 54 1.79 -3.36 -9.57
N PHE A 55 0.86 -3.18 -10.47
CA PHE A 55 -0.56 -3.42 -10.30
C PHE A 55 -1.07 -4.10 -11.58
N THR A 56 -2.17 -4.83 -11.51
CA THR A 56 -2.79 -5.51 -12.67
C THR A 56 -2.93 -4.55 -13.86
N GLY A 57 -2.29 -4.90 -14.98
CA GLY A 57 -2.26 -4.08 -16.20
C GLY A 57 -1.17 -2.99 -16.21
N PHE A 58 -0.31 -2.91 -15.18
CA PHE A 58 0.80 -1.94 -15.12
C PHE A 58 2.16 -2.67 -15.07
N PRO A 59 2.64 -3.23 -16.20
CA PRO A 59 3.91 -3.94 -16.27
C PRO A 59 5.09 -2.98 -16.18
N VAL A 60 6.15 -3.42 -15.48
CA VAL A 60 7.42 -2.69 -15.35
C VAL A 60 8.57 -3.59 -15.81
N THR A 61 9.40 -3.06 -16.68
CA THR A 61 10.55 -3.76 -17.28
C THR A 61 11.84 -2.97 -17.07
N PRO A 62 13.02 -3.59 -17.31
CA PRO A 62 14.31 -2.87 -17.26
C PRO A 62 14.43 -1.72 -18.25
N GLN A 63 13.61 -1.65 -19.30
CA GLN A 63 13.63 -0.59 -20.32
C GLN A 63 12.81 0.65 -19.88
N ASP A 64 12.01 0.50 -18.85
CA ASP A 64 11.15 1.59 -18.38
C ASP A 64 11.94 2.64 -17.59
N THR A 65 11.46 3.86 -17.67
CA THR A 65 11.76 4.95 -16.74
C THR A 65 10.49 5.21 -15.95
N LEU A 66 10.53 4.84 -14.68
CA LEU A 66 9.42 5.00 -13.74
C LEU A 66 9.63 6.27 -12.93
N LEU A 67 8.61 7.12 -12.90
CA LEU A 67 8.48 8.25 -12.01
C LEU A 67 7.45 7.93 -10.93
N ASP A 68 7.83 8.06 -9.65
CA ASP A 68 6.93 7.96 -8.49
C ASP A 68 6.84 9.32 -7.81
N VAL A 69 5.66 9.93 -7.86
CA VAL A 69 5.39 11.26 -7.26
C VAL A 69 4.58 11.08 -5.99
N GLY A 70 5.11 11.58 -4.89
CA GLY A 70 4.67 11.26 -3.54
C GLY A 70 5.17 9.87 -3.14
N CYS A 71 6.47 9.63 -3.31
CA CYS A 71 7.05 8.30 -3.15
C CYS A 71 6.94 7.72 -1.72
N GLY A 72 6.67 8.55 -0.71
CA GLY A 72 6.49 8.13 0.67
C GLY A 72 7.62 7.22 1.16
N ASP A 73 7.25 6.05 1.69
CA ASP A 73 8.20 5.04 2.20
C ASP A 73 8.80 4.14 1.10
N GLY A 74 8.49 4.41 -0.18
CA GLY A 74 9.10 3.76 -1.33
C GLY A 74 8.66 2.33 -1.60
N GLY A 75 7.49 1.89 -1.13
CA GLY A 75 6.99 0.52 -1.35
C GLY A 75 6.80 0.21 -2.83
N ASN A 76 6.09 1.05 -3.55
CA ASN A 76 5.80 0.90 -4.98
C ASN A 76 7.08 0.96 -5.81
N VAL A 77 7.89 1.98 -5.57
CA VAL A 77 9.12 2.21 -6.34
C VAL A 77 10.18 1.14 -6.09
N HIS A 78 10.23 0.55 -4.88
CA HIS A 78 11.14 -0.56 -4.60
C HIS A 78 10.83 -1.78 -5.47
N PHE A 79 9.55 -2.14 -5.63
CA PHE A 79 9.17 -3.21 -6.55
C PHE A 79 9.67 -2.95 -7.98
N CYS A 80 9.53 -1.72 -8.46
CA CYS A 80 9.96 -1.32 -9.80
C CYS A 80 11.49 -1.32 -9.94
N ALA A 81 12.21 -0.86 -8.93
CA ALA A 81 13.67 -0.90 -8.86
C ALA A 81 14.20 -2.34 -8.91
N MET A 82 13.54 -3.28 -8.22
CA MET A 82 13.87 -4.71 -8.27
C MET A 82 13.68 -5.32 -9.67
N ARG A 83 12.95 -4.65 -10.58
CA ARG A 83 12.85 -5.01 -12.01
C ARG A 83 13.95 -4.42 -12.88
N GLY A 84 14.88 -3.66 -12.31
CA GLY A 84 15.98 -3.03 -13.03
C GLY A 84 15.57 -1.81 -13.86
N ALA A 85 14.43 -1.19 -13.59
CA ALA A 85 14.00 0.03 -14.26
C ALA A 85 14.91 1.23 -13.91
N ASN A 86 14.84 2.30 -14.71
CA ASN A 86 15.34 3.60 -14.28
C ASN A 86 14.30 4.21 -13.35
N ILE A 87 14.73 4.72 -12.20
CA ILE A 87 13.86 5.21 -11.15
C ILE A 87 14.05 6.73 -10.99
N ILE A 88 12.93 7.43 -10.93
CA ILE A 88 12.86 8.85 -10.53
C ILE A 88 11.85 8.91 -9.38
N ILE A 89 12.24 9.50 -8.26
CA ILE A 89 11.34 9.72 -7.13
C ILE A 89 11.20 11.21 -6.85
N ALA A 90 10.00 11.63 -6.48
CA ALA A 90 9.68 13.00 -6.09
C ALA A 90 8.75 12.99 -4.89
N ASP A 91 9.06 13.80 -3.88
CA ASP A 91 8.22 14.02 -2.70
C ASP A 91 8.50 15.44 -2.15
N ILE A 92 7.55 16.01 -1.44
CA ILE A 92 7.73 17.29 -0.75
C ILE A 92 8.59 17.13 0.52
N ASP A 93 8.61 15.93 1.10
CA ASP A 93 9.34 15.60 2.32
C ASP A 93 10.74 15.08 1.98
N ALA A 94 11.75 15.89 2.27
CA ALA A 94 13.15 15.54 2.05
C ALA A 94 13.60 14.29 2.83
N ALA A 95 13.02 14.03 4.01
CA ALA A 95 13.37 12.86 4.81
C ALA A 95 12.83 11.59 4.15
N LYS A 96 11.63 11.62 3.55
CA LYS A 96 11.05 10.51 2.79
C LYS A 96 11.85 10.24 1.51
N VAL A 97 12.23 11.28 0.78
CA VAL A 97 13.09 11.14 -0.41
C VAL A 97 14.40 10.46 -0.05
N GLU A 98 15.08 10.89 1.02
CA GLU A 98 16.35 10.30 1.44
C GLU A 98 16.17 8.86 1.95
N ALA A 99 15.17 8.58 2.75
CA ALA A 99 14.87 7.21 3.22
C ALA A 99 14.58 6.25 2.05
N THR A 100 13.78 6.70 1.10
CA THR A 100 13.49 5.93 -0.11
C THR A 100 14.74 5.74 -0.96
N ARG A 101 15.57 6.77 -1.15
CA ARG A 101 16.86 6.65 -1.84
C ARG A 101 17.75 5.58 -1.20
N GLN A 102 17.85 5.55 0.13
CA GLN A 102 18.61 4.53 0.86
C GLN A 102 18.02 3.13 0.66
N ARG A 103 16.69 3.00 0.73
CA ARG A 103 15.99 1.74 0.48
C ARG A 103 16.27 1.17 -0.92
N LEU A 104 16.51 2.04 -1.91
CA LEU A 104 16.77 1.64 -3.28
C LEU A 104 18.25 1.34 -3.58
N ALA A 105 19.18 1.68 -2.70
CA ALA A 105 20.64 1.65 -2.95
C ALA A 105 21.16 0.26 -3.37
N ASP A 106 20.59 -0.81 -2.79
CA ASP A 106 21.01 -2.19 -3.06
C ASP A 106 20.12 -2.91 -4.09
N THR A 107 19.27 -2.16 -4.82
CA THR A 107 18.42 -2.72 -5.88
C THR A 107 19.17 -2.76 -7.23
N PRO A 108 18.74 -3.62 -8.18
CA PRO A 108 19.27 -3.64 -9.53
C PRO A 108 18.79 -2.48 -10.43
N ALA A 109 18.21 -1.42 -9.88
CA ALA A 109 17.83 -0.23 -10.65
C ALA A 109 18.99 0.30 -11.48
N ARG A 110 18.72 0.69 -12.73
CA ARG A 110 19.77 1.21 -13.63
C ARG A 110 20.22 2.61 -13.26
N SER A 111 19.30 3.41 -12.74
CA SER A 111 19.57 4.75 -12.21
C SER A 111 18.55 5.07 -11.14
N ILE A 112 18.93 5.93 -10.21
CA ILE A 112 18.03 6.48 -9.18
C ILE A 112 18.25 7.98 -9.18
N GLU A 113 17.20 8.73 -9.52
CA GLU A 113 17.14 10.20 -9.49
C GLU A 113 16.13 10.62 -8.44
N CYS A 114 16.46 11.64 -7.64
CA CYS A 114 15.67 12.04 -6.48
C CYS A 114 15.41 13.54 -6.48
N HIS A 115 14.16 13.93 -6.25
CA HIS A 115 13.73 15.32 -6.20
C HIS A 115 12.93 15.60 -4.93
N VAL A 116 13.30 16.67 -4.22
CA VAL A 116 12.47 17.27 -3.17
C VAL A 116 11.71 18.43 -3.83
N THR A 117 10.38 18.30 -3.97
CA THR A 117 9.58 19.26 -4.74
C THR A 117 8.10 19.22 -4.32
N ASP A 118 7.44 20.36 -4.45
CA ASP A 118 5.97 20.47 -4.33
C ASP A 118 5.24 20.16 -5.65
N CYS A 119 5.98 19.68 -6.66
CA CYS A 119 5.46 19.36 -7.99
C CYS A 119 4.90 20.55 -8.80
N ASN A 120 5.31 21.77 -8.49
CA ASN A 120 4.82 22.98 -9.16
C ASN A 120 5.96 23.93 -9.61
N PRO A 121 6.61 23.65 -10.77
CA PRO A 121 6.52 22.44 -11.62
C PRO A 121 7.41 21.29 -11.12
N LEU A 122 7.18 20.09 -11.64
CA LEU A 122 8.13 18.99 -11.48
C LEU A 122 9.47 19.32 -12.17
N PRO A 123 10.62 19.20 -11.49
CA PRO A 123 11.94 19.50 -12.06
C PRO A 123 12.45 18.38 -12.99
N ILE A 124 11.58 17.89 -13.86
CA ILE A 124 11.80 16.76 -14.77
C ILE A 124 11.41 17.22 -16.16
N ALA A 125 12.22 16.85 -17.17
CA ALA A 125 11.96 17.23 -18.56
C ALA A 125 10.68 16.57 -19.12
N ASP A 126 10.06 17.25 -20.09
CA ASP A 126 8.90 16.73 -20.80
C ASP A 126 9.19 15.36 -21.43
N GLY A 127 8.22 14.47 -21.41
CA GLY A 127 8.31 13.17 -22.07
C GLY A 127 9.47 12.29 -21.56
N THR A 128 9.78 12.32 -20.27
CA THR A 128 10.86 11.52 -19.67
C THR A 128 10.37 10.13 -19.27
N ALA A 129 9.23 10.02 -18.58
CA ALA A 129 8.77 8.78 -17.95
C ALA A 129 7.93 7.91 -18.90
N THR A 130 8.15 6.59 -18.89
CA THR A 130 7.29 5.59 -19.54
C THR A 130 6.24 5.03 -18.60
N ARG A 131 6.48 5.16 -17.31
CA ARG A 131 5.60 4.75 -16.20
C ARG A 131 5.53 5.89 -15.19
N VAL A 132 4.33 6.31 -14.85
CA VAL A 132 4.09 7.35 -13.84
C VAL A 132 3.20 6.77 -12.76
N VAL A 133 3.67 6.84 -11.52
CA VAL A 133 2.94 6.40 -10.33
C VAL A 133 2.70 7.61 -9.44
N SER A 134 1.49 7.76 -8.95
CA SER A 134 1.15 8.70 -7.87
C SER A 134 -0.04 8.15 -7.11
N THR A 135 0.20 7.62 -5.92
CA THR A 135 -0.81 6.97 -5.09
C THR A 135 -1.01 7.77 -3.81
N GLU A 136 -2.26 8.12 -3.52
CA GLU A 136 -2.65 8.87 -2.31
C GLU A 136 -1.87 10.21 -2.18
N VAL A 137 -1.94 11.05 -3.22
CA VAL A 137 -1.23 12.34 -3.29
C VAL A 137 -2.15 13.48 -3.72
N ILE A 138 -3.01 13.28 -4.71
CA ILE A 138 -3.81 14.35 -5.32
C ILE A 138 -4.80 14.98 -4.34
N GLU A 139 -5.19 14.28 -3.29
CA GLU A 139 -6.02 14.80 -2.18
C GLU A 139 -5.28 15.82 -1.32
N HIS A 140 -3.94 15.86 -1.37
CA HIS A 140 -3.09 16.79 -0.59
C HIS A 140 -2.73 18.08 -1.35
N VAL A 141 -2.72 18.04 -2.71
CA VAL A 141 -2.22 19.17 -3.50
C VAL A 141 -3.23 20.31 -3.61
N ASP A 142 -2.77 21.55 -3.70
CA ASP A 142 -3.66 22.71 -3.78
C ASP A 142 -4.43 22.79 -5.11
N ASP A 143 -3.74 22.51 -6.21
CA ASP A 143 -4.30 22.52 -7.58
C ASP A 143 -4.15 21.13 -8.23
N PRO A 144 -5.19 20.28 -8.12
CA PRO A 144 -5.18 18.95 -8.74
C PRO A 144 -5.06 18.97 -10.27
N ALA A 145 -5.62 19.98 -10.94
CA ALA A 145 -5.57 20.06 -12.39
C ALA A 145 -4.15 20.36 -12.87
N GLN A 146 -3.46 21.30 -12.22
CA GLN A 146 -2.06 21.61 -12.49
C GLN A 146 -1.16 20.42 -12.16
N PHE A 147 -1.40 19.73 -11.04
CA PHE A 147 -0.66 18.53 -10.65
C PHE A 147 -0.77 17.43 -11.72
N LEU A 148 -1.98 17.11 -12.17
CA LEU A 148 -2.19 16.13 -13.25
C LEU A 148 -1.56 16.57 -14.57
N ALA A 149 -1.62 17.85 -14.91
CA ALA A 149 -0.96 18.39 -16.10
C ALA A 149 0.56 18.18 -16.07
N GLU A 150 1.19 18.32 -14.88
CA GLU A 150 2.61 18.04 -14.69
C GLU A 150 2.94 16.56 -14.86
N LEU A 151 2.13 15.65 -14.28
CA LEU A 151 2.30 14.21 -14.49
C LEU A 151 2.21 13.85 -15.99
N VAL A 152 1.26 14.46 -16.71
CA VAL A 152 1.09 14.23 -18.15
C VAL A 152 2.26 14.81 -18.95
N ARG A 153 2.72 16.02 -18.61
CA ARG A 153 3.86 16.68 -19.27
C ARG A 153 5.13 15.82 -19.22
N VAL A 154 5.42 15.24 -18.05
CA VAL A 154 6.64 14.42 -17.87
C VAL A 154 6.50 13.03 -18.45
N GLY A 155 5.29 12.54 -18.70
CA GLY A 155 5.03 11.25 -19.33
C GLY A 155 5.33 11.29 -20.83
N LYS A 156 5.96 10.23 -21.35
CA LYS A 156 6.12 10.05 -22.81
C LYS A 156 4.77 9.80 -23.49
N PRO A 157 4.64 10.09 -24.78
CA PRO A 157 3.52 9.58 -25.55
C PRO A 157 3.39 8.06 -25.38
N GLY A 158 2.22 7.60 -24.95
CA GLY A 158 1.96 6.18 -24.63
C GLY A 158 2.46 5.73 -23.26
N ALA A 159 2.88 6.63 -22.37
CA ALA A 159 3.17 6.29 -20.98
C ALA A 159 1.93 5.72 -20.28
N LEU A 160 2.14 4.78 -19.36
CA LEU A 160 1.11 4.29 -18.45
C LEU A 160 1.16 5.06 -17.13
N TYR A 161 -0.02 5.38 -16.62
CA TYR A 161 -0.20 6.08 -15.36
C TYR A 161 -0.92 5.16 -14.36
N LEU A 162 -0.42 5.06 -13.14
CA LEU A 162 -1.07 4.38 -12.00
C LEU A 162 -1.33 5.44 -10.93
N LEU A 163 -2.59 5.84 -10.84
CA LEU A 163 -3.01 6.91 -9.95
C LEU A 163 -4.07 6.37 -8.99
N SER A 164 -3.99 6.71 -7.71
CA SER A 164 -5.03 6.37 -6.73
C SER A 164 -5.35 7.54 -5.81
N VAL A 165 -6.54 7.44 -5.22
CA VAL A 165 -7.05 8.32 -4.15
C VAL A 165 -7.76 7.47 -3.11
N PRO A 166 -7.84 7.92 -1.85
CA PRO A 166 -8.65 7.27 -0.83
C PRO A 166 -10.10 7.18 -1.26
N HIS A 167 -10.74 6.04 -1.00
CA HIS A 167 -12.17 5.90 -1.28
C HIS A 167 -12.99 6.77 -0.33
N PRO A 168 -14.05 7.48 -0.79
CA PRO A 168 -14.85 8.37 0.06
C PRO A 168 -15.40 7.71 1.33
N SER A 169 -15.78 6.43 1.27
CA SER A 169 -16.26 5.73 2.46
C SER A 169 -15.17 5.51 3.51
N SER A 170 -13.90 5.33 3.11
CA SER A 170 -12.78 5.26 4.04
C SER A 170 -12.55 6.62 4.70
N GLU A 171 -12.62 7.69 3.92
CA GLU A 171 -12.51 9.06 4.42
C GLU A 171 -13.67 9.42 5.38
N ASP A 172 -14.89 8.99 5.08
CA ASP A 172 -16.05 9.20 5.95
C ASP A 172 -15.89 8.49 7.30
N LEU A 173 -15.32 7.28 7.31
CA LEU A 173 -14.98 6.58 8.55
C LEU A 173 -13.90 7.32 9.35
N GLN A 174 -12.93 7.93 8.69
CA GLN A 174 -11.87 8.70 9.34
C GLN A 174 -12.40 9.97 10.03
N LYS A 175 -13.51 10.56 9.56
CA LYS A 175 -14.12 11.77 10.19
C LYS A 175 -14.47 11.56 11.66
N ASP A 176 -14.82 10.33 12.04
CA ASP A 176 -15.26 10.00 13.39
C ASP A 176 -14.10 9.56 14.31
N ILE A 177 -12.95 9.16 13.76
CA ILE A 177 -11.86 8.53 14.52
C ILE A 177 -10.51 9.23 14.37
N ALA A 178 -10.25 9.90 13.26
CA ALA A 178 -8.98 10.59 13.03
C ALA A 178 -8.86 11.89 13.84
N ALA A 179 -7.60 12.29 14.10
CA ALA A 179 -7.33 13.59 14.66
C ALA A 179 -7.80 14.71 13.68
N PRO A 180 -8.23 15.88 14.18
CA PRO A 180 -8.73 16.97 13.31
C PRO A 180 -7.76 17.41 12.23
N GLU A 181 -6.47 17.27 12.48
CA GLU A 181 -5.38 17.59 11.55
C GLU A 181 -5.37 16.71 10.30
N TYR A 182 -6.00 15.52 10.36
CA TYR A 182 -6.10 14.60 9.23
C TYR A 182 -6.78 15.26 8.01
N PHE A 183 -7.77 16.14 8.24
CA PHE A 183 -8.48 16.86 7.20
C PHE A 183 -8.00 18.32 7.01
N GLN A 184 -6.76 18.61 7.38
CA GLN A 184 -6.13 19.92 7.26
C GLN A 184 -4.77 19.79 6.57
N LYS A 185 -4.29 20.87 5.94
CA LYS A 185 -2.93 20.91 5.39
C LYS A 185 -1.89 20.54 6.45
N PRO A 186 -0.89 19.74 6.09
CA PRO A 186 -0.56 19.20 4.76
C PRO A 186 -1.25 17.87 4.42
N ASN A 187 -2.22 17.43 5.22
CA ASN A 187 -2.91 16.15 5.06
C ASN A 187 -4.06 16.21 4.03
N HIS A 188 -5.10 15.41 4.19
CA HIS A 188 -6.22 15.30 3.22
C HIS A 188 -7.07 16.57 3.24
N ILE A 189 -6.87 17.45 2.27
CA ILE A 189 -7.64 18.71 2.17
C ILE A 189 -8.91 18.58 1.33
N ARG A 190 -9.13 17.39 0.75
CA ARG A 190 -10.35 17.08 -0.03
C ARG A 190 -10.65 15.59 -0.04
N ILE A 191 -11.92 15.27 -0.18
CA ILE A 191 -12.41 13.93 -0.50
C ILE A 191 -12.80 13.94 -1.97
N ILE A 192 -12.28 12.99 -2.75
CA ILE A 192 -12.49 12.91 -4.19
C ILE A 192 -13.36 11.69 -4.49
N SER A 193 -14.54 11.89 -5.10
CA SER A 193 -15.38 10.78 -5.53
C SER A 193 -14.81 10.12 -6.79
N GLU A 194 -15.26 8.89 -7.06
CA GLU A 194 -14.86 8.13 -8.26
C GLU A 194 -15.12 8.93 -9.55
N ASP A 195 -16.31 9.49 -9.70
CA ASP A 195 -16.68 10.26 -10.89
C ASP A 195 -15.85 11.54 -11.02
N GLN A 196 -15.57 12.22 -9.91
CA GLN A 196 -14.68 13.39 -9.91
C GLN A 196 -13.26 13.00 -10.33
N PHE A 197 -12.72 11.91 -9.79
CA PHE A 197 -11.37 11.46 -10.13
C PHE A 197 -11.25 11.09 -11.61
N LYS A 198 -12.20 10.32 -12.14
CA LYS A 198 -12.25 9.97 -13.55
C LYS A 198 -12.33 11.20 -14.46
N ALA A 199 -13.18 12.16 -14.10
CA ALA A 199 -13.30 13.42 -14.84
C ALA A 199 -11.97 14.20 -14.85
N MET A 200 -11.34 14.38 -13.69
CA MET A 200 -10.06 15.07 -13.54
C MET A 200 -8.96 14.43 -14.39
N VAL A 201 -8.84 13.09 -14.37
CA VAL A 201 -7.85 12.36 -15.19
C VAL A 201 -8.15 12.53 -16.68
N SER A 202 -9.41 12.40 -17.10
CA SER A 202 -9.82 12.56 -18.50
C SER A 202 -9.60 13.98 -19.00
N ASP A 203 -9.89 14.99 -18.20
CA ASP A 203 -9.68 16.41 -18.53
C ASP A 203 -8.18 16.75 -18.69
N ALA A 204 -7.31 16.06 -17.95
CA ALA A 204 -5.86 16.18 -18.09
C ALA A 204 -5.30 15.50 -19.35
N GLY A 205 -6.09 14.65 -20.04
CA GLY A 205 -5.75 14.05 -21.34
C GLY A 205 -5.52 12.54 -21.38
N PRO A 206 -5.13 11.83 -20.32
CA PRO A 206 -5.01 10.38 -20.34
C PRO A 206 -6.36 9.67 -20.54
N GLU A 207 -6.33 8.56 -21.28
CA GLU A 207 -7.47 7.64 -21.37
C GLU A 207 -7.48 6.71 -20.15
N VAL A 208 -8.64 6.58 -19.49
CA VAL A 208 -8.83 5.63 -18.40
C VAL A 208 -9.06 4.24 -18.99
N ILE A 209 -8.04 3.38 -18.94
CA ILE A 209 -8.08 2.02 -19.50
C ILE A 209 -8.58 0.97 -18.50
N SER A 210 -8.46 1.22 -17.20
CA SER A 210 -9.00 0.37 -16.14
C SER A 210 -9.28 1.18 -14.88
N HIS A 211 -10.23 0.71 -14.10
CA HIS A 211 -10.55 1.25 -12.78
C HIS A 211 -10.84 0.10 -11.82
N SER A 212 -10.29 0.18 -10.61
CA SER A 212 -10.49 -0.81 -9.56
C SER A 212 -10.65 -0.13 -8.22
N GLN A 213 -11.46 -0.72 -7.35
CA GLN A 213 -11.50 -0.40 -5.94
C GLN A 213 -10.88 -1.57 -5.18
N TYR A 214 -10.03 -1.28 -4.22
CA TYR A 214 -9.43 -2.26 -3.32
C TYR A 214 -9.47 -1.71 -1.89
N GLY A 215 -9.51 -2.61 -0.91
CA GLY A 215 -9.45 -2.28 0.50
C GLY A 215 -8.34 -3.09 1.17
N PHE A 216 -7.74 -2.51 2.16
CA PHE A 216 -6.78 -3.17 3.05
C PHE A 216 -7.38 -3.28 4.45
#